data_14afd9d40bfc582ce5dc88203bebffb1
#
_entry.id   14afd9d40bfc582ce5dc88203bebffb1
#
_cell.length_a   1.000
_cell.length_b   1.000
_cell.length_c   1.000
_cell.angle_alpha   90.00
_cell.angle_beta   90.00
_cell.angle_gamma   90.00
#
_symmetry.space_group_name_H-M   'P 1'
#
loop_
_entity.id
_entity.type
_entity.pdbx_description
1 polymer ?
#
loop_
_entity_poly.entity_id
_entity_poly.type
_entity_poly.pdbx_seq_one_letter_code
_entity_poly.pdbx_strand_id
1 'polypeptide(L)'
;MSYEFNKEDVYAFVTSLGAETRERGKEMEFKRCPYCNGGQHGDLYTFSISMESGAFICPRASCGKQGHFVELCRDMGYQLPYTMPQKKYKQFPQKPIPVRDAAVEFLKKRGISEATARKYNITAQIKRPNVVVFPFYDEDGKLV
;
A
#
# COMPACT_ATOMS: atom_id res chain seq x y z
N MET A 1 -10.08 -6.92 4.31
CA MET A 1 -11.07 -6.93 3.23
C MET A 1 -10.55 -6.00 2.15
N SER A 2 -10.46 -6.47 0.92
CA SER A 2 -10.14 -5.67 -0.24
C SER A 2 -11.37 -4.83 -0.63
N TYR A 3 -11.16 -3.65 -1.22
CA TYR A 3 -12.22 -2.88 -1.84
C TYR A 3 -12.93 -3.78 -2.87
N GLU A 4 -14.23 -3.94 -2.71
CA GLU A 4 -15.06 -4.67 -3.65
C GLU A 4 -15.60 -3.63 -4.65
N PHE A 5 -15.21 -3.78 -5.91
CA PHE A 5 -15.59 -2.86 -6.96
C PHE A 5 -17.10 -2.91 -7.21
N ASN A 6 -17.73 -1.76 -7.24
CA ASN A 6 -19.14 -1.61 -7.61
C ASN A 6 -19.26 -0.69 -8.82
N LYS A 7 -19.97 -1.15 -9.85
CA LYS A 7 -20.23 -0.36 -11.07
C LYS A 7 -20.99 0.94 -10.80
N GLU A 8 -21.80 0.99 -9.74
CA GLU A 8 -22.56 2.19 -9.36
C GLU A 8 -21.63 3.32 -8.91
N ASP A 9 -20.47 2.98 -8.34
CA ASP A 9 -19.46 3.96 -7.96
C ASP A 9 -18.86 4.64 -9.21
N VAL A 10 -18.80 3.93 -10.35
CA VAL A 10 -18.32 4.51 -11.62
C VAL A 10 -19.32 5.56 -12.13
N TYR A 11 -20.61 5.29 -12.06
CA TYR A 11 -21.63 6.27 -12.44
C TYR A 11 -21.60 7.52 -11.57
N ALA A 12 -21.47 7.33 -10.25
CA ALA A 12 -21.36 8.44 -9.31
C ALA A 12 -20.09 9.28 -9.59
N PHE A 13 -18.97 8.62 -9.85
CA PHE A 13 -17.71 9.27 -10.22
C PHE A 13 -17.84 10.07 -11.51
N VAL A 14 -18.37 9.47 -12.59
CA VAL A 14 -18.59 10.13 -13.87
C VAL A 14 -19.47 11.37 -13.72
N THR A 15 -20.54 11.24 -12.94
CA THR A 15 -21.47 12.36 -12.67
C THR A 15 -20.76 13.48 -11.91
N SER A 16 -19.91 13.15 -10.94
CA SER A 16 -19.16 14.14 -10.15
C SER A 16 -18.13 14.90 -10.97
N LEU A 17 -17.54 14.24 -11.97
CA LEU A 17 -16.58 14.87 -12.91
C LEU A 17 -17.28 15.69 -14.01
N GLY A 18 -18.58 15.52 -14.20
CA GLY A 18 -19.30 16.10 -15.36
C GLY A 18 -18.75 15.59 -16.70
N ALA A 19 -18.17 14.39 -16.74
CA ALA A 19 -17.54 13.84 -17.90
C ALA A 19 -18.57 13.28 -18.90
N GLU A 20 -18.40 13.59 -20.19
CA GLU A 20 -19.17 12.93 -21.24
C GLU A 20 -18.67 11.51 -21.46
N THR A 21 -19.55 10.53 -21.29
CA THR A 21 -19.22 9.12 -21.42
C THR A 21 -20.25 8.38 -22.26
N ARG A 22 -19.90 7.19 -22.71
CA ARG A 22 -20.83 6.23 -23.31
C ARG A 22 -20.50 4.83 -22.82
N GLU A 23 -21.51 4.01 -22.76
CA GLU A 23 -21.35 2.58 -22.48
C GLU A 23 -21.18 1.80 -23.78
N ARG A 24 -20.19 0.91 -23.81
CA ARG A 24 -19.97 -0.02 -24.91
C ARG A 24 -19.70 -1.43 -24.35
N GLY A 25 -20.74 -2.25 -24.38
CA GLY A 25 -20.66 -3.60 -23.81
C GLY A 25 -20.42 -3.56 -22.30
N LYS A 26 -19.23 -3.98 -21.88
CA LYS A 26 -18.84 -4.03 -20.45
C LYS A 26 -17.91 -2.87 -20.05
N GLU A 27 -17.76 -1.88 -20.90
CA GLU A 27 -16.87 -0.76 -20.67
C GLU A 27 -17.62 0.57 -20.65
N MET A 28 -17.18 1.45 -19.76
CA MET A 28 -17.54 2.86 -19.75
C MET A 28 -16.43 3.63 -20.45
N GLU A 29 -16.71 4.16 -21.65
CA GLU A 29 -15.75 4.94 -22.44
C GLU A 29 -15.95 6.44 -22.19
N PHE A 30 -14.86 7.14 -21.92
CA PHE A 30 -14.86 8.59 -21.73
C PHE A 30 -14.57 9.29 -23.06
N LYS A 31 -15.33 10.31 -23.37
CA LYS A 31 -15.09 11.14 -24.56
C LYS A 31 -13.67 11.70 -24.60
N ARG A 32 -13.18 12.13 -23.43
CA ARG A 32 -11.80 12.60 -23.23
C ARG A 32 -11.17 11.90 -22.03
N CYS A 33 -9.91 11.55 -22.16
CA CYS A 33 -9.16 10.96 -21.07
C CYS A 33 -8.97 11.98 -19.92
N PRO A 34 -9.30 11.65 -18.67
CA PRO A 34 -9.13 12.56 -17.55
C PRO A 34 -7.66 12.90 -17.24
N TYR A 35 -6.70 12.09 -17.68
CA TYR A 35 -5.29 12.35 -17.47
C TYR A 35 -4.63 13.21 -18.55
N CYS A 36 -4.88 12.93 -19.82
CA CYS A 36 -4.21 13.61 -20.92
C CYS A 36 -5.11 14.57 -21.71
N ASN A 37 -6.40 14.63 -21.33
CA ASN A 37 -7.42 15.43 -22.04
C ASN A 37 -7.41 15.25 -23.57
N GLY A 38 -6.92 14.08 -24.04
CA GLY A 38 -6.80 13.76 -25.44
C GLY A 38 -8.16 13.67 -26.14
N GLY A 39 -8.16 13.67 -27.47
CA GLY A 39 -9.35 13.69 -28.31
C GLY A 39 -9.40 14.93 -29.23
N GLN A 40 -8.30 15.69 -29.31
CA GLN A 40 -8.22 16.87 -30.18
C GLN A 40 -8.16 16.53 -31.67
N HIS A 41 -7.77 15.29 -32.00
CA HIS A 41 -7.59 14.85 -33.40
C HIS A 41 -8.60 13.76 -33.81
N GLY A 42 -9.80 13.77 -33.21
CA GLY A 42 -10.87 12.83 -33.60
C GLY A 42 -10.80 11.46 -32.94
N ASP A 43 -9.79 11.21 -32.08
CA ASP A 43 -9.60 9.99 -31.31
C ASP A 43 -10.36 10.02 -29.96
N LEU A 44 -11.65 10.33 -30.06
CA LEU A 44 -12.56 10.33 -28.90
C LEU A 44 -12.84 8.92 -28.39
N TYR A 45 -13.24 8.82 -27.11
CA TYR A 45 -13.65 7.57 -26.48
C TYR A 45 -12.56 6.48 -26.43
N THR A 46 -11.32 6.89 -26.25
CA THR A 46 -10.20 5.95 -26.12
C THR A 46 -9.89 5.54 -24.70
N PHE A 47 -10.24 6.35 -23.68
CA PHE A 47 -10.11 5.99 -22.28
C PHE A 47 -11.34 5.19 -21.87
N SER A 48 -11.12 4.01 -21.30
CA SER A 48 -12.21 3.14 -20.81
C SER A 48 -11.99 2.62 -19.41
N ILE A 49 -13.09 2.32 -18.73
CA ILE A 49 -13.14 1.64 -17.44
C ILE A 49 -13.99 0.38 -17.61
N SER A 50 -13.46 -0.77 -17.22
CA SER A 50 -14.22 -2.02 -17.15
C SER A 50 -15.26 -1.97 -16.04
N MET A 51 -16.51 -2.15 -16.40
CA MET A 51 -17.65 -2.18 -15.46
C MET A 51 -17.74 -3.50 -14.65
N GLU A 52 -16.90 -4.49 -14.97
CA GLU A 52 -16.82 -5.74 -14.23
C GLU A 52 -15.67 -5.75 -13.22
N SER A 53 -14.50 -5.26 -13.63
CA SER A 53 -13.29 -5.35 -12.81
C SER A 53 -12.84 -4.02 -12.22
N GLY A 54 -13.31 -2.89 -12.73
CA GLY A 54 -12.83 -1.57 -12.37
C GLY A 54 -11.44 -1.24 -12.92
N ALA A 55 -10.90 -2.06 -13.81
CA ALA A 55 -9.65 -1.73 -14.48
C ALA A 55 -9.88 -0.60 -15.49
N PHE A 56 -8.96 0.36 -15.56
CA PHE A 56 -9.02 1.42 -16.56
C PHE A 56 -7.76 1.46 -17.40
N ILE A 57 -7.89 1.96 -18.62
CA ILE A 57 -6.77 2.13 -19.53
C ILE A 57 -6.98 3.33 -20.46
N CYS A 58 -5.87 4.05 -20.73
CA CYS A 58 -5.75 4.96 -21.85
C CYS A 58 -4.67 4.44 -22.82
N PRO A 59 -5.01 3.91 -23.97
CA PRO A 59 -4.04 3.27 -24.89
C PRO A 59 -3.18 4.26 -25.67
N ARG A 60 -3.34 5.58 -25.47
CA ARG A 60 -2.52 6.57 -26.16
C ARG A 60 -1.07 6.50 -25.74
N ALA A 61 -0.15 6.45 -26.69
CA ALA A 61 1.28 6.40 -26.44
C ALA A 61 1.80 7.59 -25.60
N SER A 62 1.17 8.76 -25.72
CA SER A 62 1.49 9.95 -24.94
C SER A 62 0.95 9.91 -23.50
N CYS A 63 0.03 9.02 -23.18
CA CYS A 63 -0.58 8.89 -21.87
C CYS A 63 -0.21 7.56 -21.20
N GLY A 64 -0.61 6.43 -21.81
CA GLY A 64 -0.32 5.08 -21.33
C GLY A 64 -0.83 4.78 -19.91
N LYS A 65 -1.68 5.63 -19.34
CA LYS A 65 -2.18 5.45 -17.98
C LYS A 65 -3.12 4.26 -17.91
N GLN A 66 -2.85 3.39 -16.97
CA GLN A 66 -3.66 2.21 -16.66
C GLN A 66 -3.61 1.95 -15.16
N GLY A 67 -4.62 1.30 -14.64
CA GLY A 67 -4.70 0.99 -13.22
C GLY A 67 -6.09 0.50 -12.81
N HIS A 68 -6.41 0.65 -11.54
CA HIS A 68 -7.70 0.28 -10.99
C HIS A 68 -8.52 1.52 -10.61
N PHE A 69 -9.85 1.41 -10.63
CA PHE A 69 -10.79 2.51 -10.37
C PHE A 69 -10.49 3.30 -9.08
N VAL A 70 -10.02 2.63 -8.03
CA VAL A 70 -9.62 3.29 -6.78
C VAL A 70 -8.46 4.27 -6.98
N GLU A 71 -7.50 3.91 -7.82
CA GLU A 71 -6.36 4.78 -8.15
C GLU A 71 -6.82 5.99 -8.97
N LEU A 72 -7.72 5.74 -9.94
CA LEU A 72 -8.33 6.81 -10.73
C LEU A 72 -9.09 7.81 -9.84
N CYS A 73 -9.91 7.32 -8.90
CA CYS A 73 -10.63 8.17 -7.95
C CYS A 73 -9.67 9.02 -7.12
N ARG A 74 -8.62 8.40 -6.58
CA ARG A 74 -7.59 9.10 -5.80
C ARG A 74 -6.89 10.19 -6.63
N ASP A 75 -6.48 9.85 -7.85
CA ASP A 75 -5.76 10.77 -8.73
C ASP A 75 -6.64 11.96 -9.16
N MET A 76 -7.97 11.77 -9.27
CA MET A 76 -8.94 12.81 -9.58
C MET A 76 -9.52 13.51 -8.33
N GLY A 77 -9.05 13.17 -7.13
CA GLY A 77 -9.54 13.76 -5.89
C GLY A 77 -10.97 13.36 -5.50
N TYR A 78 -11.50 12.28 -6.08
CA TYR A 78 -12.81 11.76 -5.76
C TYR A 78 -12.73 10.81 -4.56
N GLN A 79 -13.52 11.10 -3.53
CA GLN A 79 -13.61 10.24 -2.36
C GLN A 79 -14.68 9.17 -2.58
N LEU A 80 -14.25 7.93 -2.65
CA LEU A 80 -15.17 6.80 -2.64
C LEU A 80 -15.94 6.75 -1.32
N PRO A 81 -17.23 6.37 -1.35
CA PRO A 81 -18.07 6.30 -0.15
C PRO A 81 -17.59 5.27 0.88
N TYR A 82 -16.61 4.45 0.51
CA TYR A 82 -16.02 3.43 1.37
C TYR A 82 -14.68 3.90 1.89
N THR A 83 -14.58 4.07 3.20
CA THR A 83 -13.29 4.13 3.88
C THR A 83 -12.60 2.79 3.69
N MET A 84 -11.51 2.77 2.93
CA MET A 84 -10.66 1.58 2.84
C MET A 84 -10.30 1.13 4.26
N PRO A 85 -10.63 -0.09 4.68
CA PRO A 85 -10.18 -0.57 5.97
C PRO A 85 -8.65 -0.55 5.97
N GLN A 86 -8.08 0.26 6.84
CA GLN A 86 -6.63 0.27 7.03
C GLN A 86 -6.20 -1.16 7.37
N LYS A 87 -5.21 -1.68 6.65
CA LYS A 87 -4.64 -2.99 6.96
C LYS A 87 -4.12 -2.96 8.39
N LYS A 88 -4.89 -3.53 9.31
CA LYS A 88 -4.40 -3.77 10.67
C LYS A 88 -3.43 -4.93 10.59
N TYR A 89 -2.13 -4.64 10.63
CA TYR A 89 -1.12 -5.67 10.77
C TYR A 89 -1.32 -6.35 12.12
N LYS A 90 -1.33 -7.69 12.14
CA LYS A 90 -1.34 -8.45 13.39
C LYS A 90 -0.07 -8.08 14.16
N GLN A 91 -0.25 -7.41 15.28
CA GLN A 91 0.85 -7.25 16.23
C GLN A 91 1.10 -8.62 16.85
N PHE A 92 2.29 -9.13 16.64
CA PHE A 92 2.70 -10.36 17.33
C PHE A 92 2.84 -10.07 18.82
N PRO A 93 2.36 -10.98 19.71
CA PRO A 93 2.54 -10.80 21.14
C PRO A 93 4.03 -10.73 21.44
N GLN A 94 4.45 -9.61 22.02
CA GLN A 94 5.84 -9.38 22.39
C GLN A 94 6.16 -10.29 23.57
N LYS A 95 6.97 -11.31 23.32
CA LYS A 95 7.54 -12.11 24.39
C LYS A 95 8.77 -11.38 24.93
N PRO A 96 8.96 -11.27 26.26
CA PRO A 96 10.16 -10.72 26.81
C PRO A 96 11.38 -11.52 26.29
N ILE A 97 12.35 -10.83 25.76
CA ILE A 97 13.58 -11.45 25.24
C ILE A 97 14.57 -11.56 26.40
N PRO A 98 14.84 -12.76 26.92
CA PRO A 98 15.82 -12.91 27.99
C PRO A 98 17.22 -12.66 27.46
N VAL A 99 17.99 -11.87 28.19
CA VAL A 99 19.43 -11.69 27.92
C VAL A 99 20.14 -13.02 28.20
N ARG A 100 20.93 -13.49 27.24
CA ARG A 100 21.63 -14.77 27.32
C ARG A 100 23.11 -14.56 27.56
N ASP A 101 23.71 -15.40 28.40
CA ASP A 101 25.11 -15.32 28.78
C ASP A 101 26.07 -15.36 27.57
N ALA A 102 25.73 -16.15 26.54
CA ALA A 102 26.54 -16.21 25.32
C ALA A 102 26.67 -14.84 24.60
N ALA A 103 25.59 -14.02 24.60
CA ALA A 103 25.67 -12.67 24.06
C ALA A 103 26.51 -11.76 24.95
N VAL A 104 26.37 -11.89 26.28
CA VAL A 104 27.16 -11.11 27.24
C VAL A 104 28.63 -11.40 27.12
N GLU A 105 29.05 -12.67 27.02
CA GLU A 105 30.46 -13.06 26.83
C GLU A 105 31.02 -12.54 25.54
N PHE A 106 30.27 -12.64 24.44
CA PHE A 106 30.69 -12.10 23.14
C PHE A 106 30.93 -10.60 23.20
N LEU A 107 30.05 -9.86 23.83
CA LEU A 107 30.14 -8.41 23.98
C LEU A 107 31.25 -7.98 24.91
N LYS A 108 31.50 -8.72 26.01
CA LYS A 108 32.63 -8.49 26.91
C LYS A 108 33.96 -8.56 26.18
N LYS A 109 34.14 -9.53 25.26
CA LYS A 109 35.35 -9.64 24.42
C LYS A 109 35.60 -8.43 23.52
N ARG A 110 34.54 -7.65 23.26
CA ARG A 110 34.56 -6.42 22.44
C ARG A 110 34.53 -5.14 23.28
N GLY A 111 34.73 -5.23 24.59
CA GLY A 111 34.76 -4.08 25.49
C GLY A 111 33.39 -3.53 25.90
N ILE A 112 32.30 -4.25 25.59
CA ILE A 112 30.97 -3.84 25.98
C ILE A 112 30.60 -4.51 27.31
N SER A 113 30.24 -3.73 28.31
CA SER A 113 29.92 -4.23 29.63
C SER A 113 28.60 -5.02 29.66
N GLU A 114 28.50 -5.95 30.61
CA GLU A 114 27.25 -6.69 30.86
C GLU A 114 26.08 -5.76 31.20
N ALA A 115 26.32 -4.68 31.96
CA ALA A 115 25.30 -3.69 32.28
C ALA A 115 24.72 -3.05 31.00
N THR A 116 25.55 -2.77 30.01
CA THR A 116 25.12 -2.25 28.71
C THR A 116 24.29 -3.28 27.94
N ALA A 117 24.75 -4.54 27.90
CA ALA A 117 24.02 -5.61 27.23
C ALA A 117 22.62 -5.81 27.83
N ARG A 118 22.52 -5.77 29.15
CA ARG A 118 21.24 -5.90 29.88
C ARG A 118 20.34 -4.68 29.66
N LYS A 119 20.89 -3.46 29.69
CA LYS A 119 20.16 -2.22 29.46
C LYS A 119 19.45 -2.21 28.10
N TYR A 120 20.10 -2.72 27.06
CA TYR A 120 19.57 -2.75 25.70
C TYR A 120 18.93 -4.11 25.33
N ASN A 121 18.76 -5.03 26.30
CA ASN A 121 18.19 -6.36 26.09
C ASN A 121 18.84 -7.16 24.97
N ILE A 122 20.16 -6.98 24.77
CA ILE A 122 20.91 -7.70 23.74
C ILE A 122 20.98 -9.17 24.13
N THR A 123 20.62 -10.05 23.20
CA THR A 123 20.53 -11.49 23.45
C THR A 123 21.19 -12.32 22.36
N ALA A 124 21.24 -13.63 22.54
CA ALA A 124 21.68 -14.58 21.52
C ALA A 124 20.51 -15.42 21.00
N GLN A 125 20.57 -15.81 19.74
CA GLN A 125 19.55 -16.66 19.15
C GLN A 125 19.55 -18.05 19.80
N ILE A 126 18.37 -18.61 20.13
CA ILE A 126 18.24 -19.89 20.82
C ILE A 126 18.93 -21.04 20.09
N LYS A 127 18.69 -21.15 18.78
CA LYS A 127 19.23 -22.23 17.95
C LYS A 127 20.65 -21.97 17.46
N ARG A 128 21.14 -20.74 17.56
CA ARG A 128 22.47 -20.31 17.10
C ARG A 128 23.07 -19.36 18.14
N PRO A 129 23.67 -19.85 19.22
CA PRO A 129 24.17 -19.02 20.31
C PRO A 129 25.30 -18.07 19.88
N ASN A 130 25.94 -18.30 18.74
CA ASN A 130 26.95 -17.42 18.14
C ASN A 130 26.33 -16.22 17.38
N VAL A 131 25.00 -16.17 17.25
CA VAL A 131 24.30 -15.04 16.61
C VAL A 131 23.77 -14.12 17.71
N VAL A 132 24.31 -12.90 17.74
CA VAL A 132 23.86 -11.86 18.67
C VAL A 132 22.69 -11.11 18.05
N VAL A 133 21.64 -10.91 18.85
CA VAL A 133 20.41 -10.24 18.45
C VAL A 133 20.30 -8.90 19.18
N PHE A 134 20.16 -7.84 18.42
CA PHE A 134 19.92 -6.49 18.91
C PHE A 134 18.41 -6.20 18.72
N PRO A 135 17.64 -6.03 19.77
CA PRO A 135 16.23 -5.66 19.64
C PRO A 135 16.12 -4.19 19.24
N PHE A 136 15.18 -3.90 18.34
CA PHE A 136 14.81 -2.53 17.96
C PHE A 136 13.50 -2.17 18.62
N TYR A 137 13.42 -0.96 19.15
CA TYR A 137 12.24 -0.42 19.79
C TYR A 137 11.76 0.81 19.03
N ASP A 138 10.44 1.00 18.96
CA ASP A 138 9.84 2.22 18.45
C ASP A 138 9.93 3.38 19.48
N GLU A 139 9.38 4.55 19.11
CA GLU A 139 9.37 5.74 19.96
C GLU A 139 8.60 5.52 21.28
N ASP A 140 7.64 4.59 21.29
CA ASP A 140 6.84 4.19 22.45
C ASP A 140 7.51 3.09 23.29
N GLY A 141 8.73 2.67 22.93
CA GLY A 141 9.48 1.62 23.63
C GLY A 141 8.97 0.19 23.37
N LYS A 142 8.20 -0.01 22.30
CA LYS A 142 7.74 -1.34 21.87
C LYS A 142 8.75 -1.95 20.90
N LEU A 143 8.94 -3.28 21.02
CA LEU A 143 9.80 -4.04 20.11
C LEU A 143 9.20 -4.03 18.68
N VAL A 144 9.99 -3.66 17.71
CA VAL A 144 9.58 -3.59 16.29
C VAL A 144 9.88 -4.90 15.57
#